data_0de0f1b1e84a62ba542bf5cae29ae94f
#
_entry.id   0de0f1b1e84a62ba542bf5cae29ae94f
#
_cell.length_a   1.000
_cell.length_b   1.000
_cell.length_c   1.000
_cell.angle_alpha   90.00
_cell.angle_beta   90.00
_cell.angle_gamma   90.00
#
_symmetry.space_group_name_H-M   'P 1'
#
loop_
_entity.id
_entity.type
_entity.pdbx_description
1 polymer ?
#
loop_
_entity_poly.entity_id
_entity_poly.type
_entity_poly.pdbx_seq_one_letter_code
_entity_poly.pdbx_strand_id
1 'polypeptide(L)'
;MKYYKQNDEVFAFESDGSQDSYITKYMTKMTDAEVDRHINPNKYLTASQQYQLYISSLKPLTRKQFKLVLLDLGLLDDLETAISNIEDATEKKRIEIEYTESTEFVRTSESVKTMFALINQTEEQINELLEKALTL
;
A
#
# COMPACT_ATOMS: atom_id res chain seq x y z
N MET A 1 28.95 12.81 3.63
CA MET A 1 29.04 12.22 4.97
C MET A 1 29.72 10.86 4.96
N LYS A 2 30.38 10.52 6.05
CA LYS A 2 30.94 9.18 6.27
C LYS A 2 29.96 8.36 7.09
N TYR A 3 29.71 7.13 6.67
CA TYR A 3 28.78 6.23 7.32
C TYR A 3 29.50 5.03 7.93
N TYR A 4 29.21 4.76 9.18
CA TYR A 4 29.74 3.64 9.95
C TYR A 4 28.62 2.85 10.58
N LYS A 5 28.84 1.56 10.78
CA LYS A 5 27.88 0.69 11.46
C LYS A 5 28.50 0.04 12.68
N GLN A 6 27.69 -0.15 13.71
CA GLN A 6 28.04 -0.92 14.89
C GLN A 6 26.78 -1.69 15.31
N ASN A 7 26.85 -3.01 15.25
CA ASN A 7 25.68 -3.88 15.38
C ASN A 7 24.64 -3.49 14.32
N ASP A 8 23.41 -3.18 14.70
CA ASP A 8 22.33 -2.78 13.80
C ASP A 8 22.17 -1.26 13.68
N GLU A 9 23.05 -0.50 14.31
CA GLU A 9 22.98 0.96 14.30
C GLU A 9 23.91 1.55 13.23
N VAL A 10 23.44 2.63 12.61
CA VAL A 10 24.19 3.40 11.60
C VAL A 10 24.48 4.78 12.15
N PHE A 11 25.74 5.19 12.01
CA PHE A 11 26.24 6.50 12.45
C PHE A 11 26.75 7.28 11.25
N ALA A 12 26.33 8.53 11.14
CA ALA A 12 26.77 9.44 10.09
C ALA A 12 27.66 10.54 10.69
N PHE A 13 28.80 10.77 10.07
CA PHE A 13 29.77 11.78 10.49
C PHE A 13 30.12 12.71 9.33
N GLU A 14 30.52 13.93 9.66
CA GLU A 14 30.98 14.88 8.64
C GLU A 14 32.21 14.37 7.90
N SER A 15 32.29 14.67 6.60
CA SER A 15 33.39 14.22 5.76
C SER A 15 34.70 14.99 5.98
N ASP A 16 34.63 16.15 6.65
CA ASP A 16 35.75 17.05 6.86
C ASP A 16 36.69 16.63 8.02
N GLY A 17 36.35 15.57 8.73
CA GLY A 17 37.13 15.07 9.84
C GLY A 17 36.82 15.71 11.20
N SER A 18 35.91 16.68 11.26
CA SER A 18 35.57 17.40 12.49
C SER A 18 34.97 16.48 13.57
N GLN A 19 34.37 15.39 13.18
CA GLN A 19 33.71 14.42 14.07
C GLN A 19 34.48 13.08 14.20
N ASP A 20 35.66 12.98 13.64
CA ASP A 20 36.43 11.71 13.62
C ASP A 20 36.73 11.17 15.00
N SER A 21 36.81 12.02 16.02
CA SER A 21 37.01 11.60 17.40
C SER A 21 35.85 10.76 17.97
N TYR A 22 34.69 10.83 17.39
CA TYR A 22 33.52 10.04 17.78
C TYR A 22 33.50 8.64 17.15
N ILE A 23 34.34 8.42 16.13
CA ILE A 23 34.44 7.11 15.46
C ILE A 23 35.28 6.19 16.32
N THR A 24 34.69 5.10 16.80
CA THR A 24 35.35 4.14 17.66
C THR A 24 35.90 2.94 16.88
N LYS A 25 36.80 2.18 17.51
CA LYS A 25 37.33 0.92 16.93
C LYS A 25 36.25 -0.16 16.74
N TYR A 26 35.11 -0.02 17.37
CA TYR A 26 34.00 -0.97 17.27
C TYR A 26 33.06 -0.66 16.08
N MET A 27 33.25 0.49 15.45
CA MET A 27 32.50 0.89 14.28
C MET A 27 33.20 0.42 13.01
N THR A 28 32.42 -0.08 12.07
CA THR A 28 32.93 -0.52 10.76
C THR A 28 32.44 0.45 9.69
N LYS A 29 33.36 0.93 8.85
CA LYS A 29 32.99 1.80 7.73
C LYS A 29 32.08 1.04 6.78
N MET A 30 30.97 1.66 6.43
CA MET A 30 30.02 1.09 5.47
C MET A 30 30.59 1.15 4.05
N THR A 31 30.34 0.11 3.25
CA THR A 31 30.65 0.12 1.83
C THR A 31 29.72 1.07 1.09
N ASP A 32 30.10 1.50 -0.13
CA ASP A 32 29.23 2.35 -0.95
C ASP A 32 27.86 1.73 -1.19
N ALA A 33 27.80 0.41 -1.41
CA ALA A 33 26.56 -0.32 -1.56
C ALA A 33 25.69 -0.31 -0.29
N GLU A 34 26.31 -0.47 0.88
CA GLU A 34 25.62 -0.41 2.16
C GLU A 34 25.05 0.99 2.43
N VAL A 35 25.83 2.03 2.10
CA VAL A 35 25.39 3.44 2.22
C VAL A 35 24.20 3.71 1.30
N ASP A 36 24.29 3.30 0.04
CA ASP A 36 23.19 3.49 -0.91
C ASP A 36 21.91 2.79 -0.46
N ARG A 37 22.04 1.57 0.06
CA ARG A 37 20.90 0.82 0.62
C ARG A 37 20.28 1.52 1.82
N HIS A 38 21.09 2.14 2.67
CA HIS A 38 20.61 2.88 3.84
C HIS A 38 19.89 4.17 3.45
N ILE A 39 20.46 4.93 2.50
CA ILE A 39 19.91 6.22 2.05
C ILE A 39 18.70 6.03 1.15
N ASN A 40 18.74 5.01 0.28
CA ASN A 40 17.72 4.73 -0.73
C ASN A 40 17.11 3.33 -0.54
N PRO A 41 16.45 3.04 0.59
CA PRO A 41 15.96 1.69 0.88
C PRO A 41 14.97 1.17 -0.16
N ASN A 42 14.15 2.03 -0.75
CA ASN A 42 13.14 1.63 -1.74
C ASN A 42 13.75 1.10 -3.04
N LYS A 43 14.98 1.47 -3.36
CA LYS A 43 15.72 1.00 -4.53
C LYS A 43 16.02 -0.50 -4.47
N TYR A 44 16.12 -1.06 -3.26
CA TYR A 44 16.49 -2.45 -3.00
C TYR A 44 15.32 -3.35 -2.64
N LEU A 45 14.09 -2.83 -2.71
CA LEU A 45 12.91 -3.63 -2.45
C LEU A 45 12.65 -4.60 -3.60
N THR A 46 12.12 -5.78 -3.26
CA THR A 46 11.63 -6.74 -4.27
C THR A 46 10.41 -6.15 -5.00
N ALA A 47 10.09 -6.70 -6.17
CA ALA A 47 8.89 -6.29 -6.92
C ALA A 47 7.62 -6.43 -6.07
N SER A 48 7.52 -7.50 -5.28
CA SER A 48 6.40 -7.72 -4.36
C SER A 48 6.31 -6.65 -3.27
N GLN A 49 7.46 -6.29 -2.67
CA GLN A 49 7.51 -5.24 -1.64
C GLN A 49 7.14 -3.86 -2.21
N GLN A 50 7.63 -3.54 -3.41
CA GLN A 50 7.29 -2.30 -4.10
C GLN A 50 5.79 -2.22 -4.41
N TYR A 51 5.21 -3.32 -4.85
CA TYR A 51 3.77 -3.42 -5.11
C TYR A 51 2.95 -3.22 -3.83
N GLN A 52 3.35 -3.83 -2.71
CA GLN A 52 2.66 -3.64 -1.43
C GLN A 52 2.71 -2.19 -0.95
N LEU A 53 3.85 -1.52 -1.13
CA LEU A 53 3.95 -0.09 -0.82
C LEU A 53 3.01 0.74 -1.71
N TYR A 54 2.94 0.42 -2.99
CA TYR A 54 2.06 1.11 -3.94
C TYR A 54 0.59 1.00 -3.51
N ILE A 55 0.08 -0.21 -3.29
CA ILE A 55 -1.34 -0.38 -2.91
C ILE A 55 -1.66 0.21 -1.54
N SER A 56 -0.69 0.22 -0.61
CA SER A 56 -0.85 0.85 0.70
C SER A 56 -0.85 2.37 0.64
N SER A 57 -0.25 2.95 -0.41
CA SER A 57 -0.19 4.40 -0.63
C SER A 57 -1.46 4.97 -1.25
N LEU A 58 -2.30 4.12 -1.84
CA LEU A 58 -3.55 4.57 -2.45
C LEU A 58 -4.50 5.13 -1.38
N LYS A 59 -4.99 6.34 -1.62
CA LYS A 59 -5.91 6.99 -0.69
C LYS A 59 -7.24 6.25 -0.62
N PRO A 60 -7.90 6.21 0.56
CA PRO A 60 -9.23 5.66 0.67
C PRO A 60 -10.23 6.41 -0.23
N LEU A 61 -11.17 5.67 -0.80
CA LEU A 61 -12.28 6.27 -1.55
C LEU A 61 -13.41 6.61 -0.61
N THR A 62 -14.09 7.74 -0.87
CA THR A 62 -15.38 8.01 -0.26
C THR A 62 -16.43 7.06 -0.85
N ARG A 63 -17.53 6.88 -0.16
CA ARG A 63 -18.67 6.08 -0.66
C ARG A 63 -19.14 6.59 -2.01
N LYS A 64 -19.20 7.90 -2.16
CA LYS A 64 -19.60 8.54 -3.42
C LYS A 64 -18.64 8.19 -4.55
N GLN A 65 -17.34 8.34 -4.34
CA GLN A 65 -16.33 8.00 -5.34
C GLN A 65 -16.40 6.52 -5.74
N PHE A 66 -16.52 5.64 -4.76
CA PHE A 66 -16.63 4.20 -4.98
C PHE A 66 -17.82 3.84 -5.85
N LYS A 67 -18.99 4.36 -5.50
CA LYS A 67 -20.21 4.11 -6.28
C LYS A 67 -20.20 4.75 -7.67
N LEU A 68 -19.68 5.96 -7.79
CA LEU A 68 -19.61 6.66 -9.07
C LEU A 68 -18.69 5.95 -10.06
N VAL A 69 -17.52 5.49 -9.63
CA VAL A 69 -16.61 4.79 -10.54
C VAL A 69 -17.19 3.45 -10.98
N LEU A 70 -17.88 2.73 -10.10
CA LEU A 70 -18.56 1.50 -10.47
C LEU A 70 -19.69 1.76 -11.46
N LEU A 71 -20.44 2.85 -11.26
CA LEU A 71 -21.49 3.26 -12.19
C LEU A 71 -20.92 3.59 -13.57
N ASP A 72 -19.86 4.37 -13.62
CA ASP A 72 -19.20 4.76 -14.87
C ASP A 72 -18.67 3.58 -15.67
N LEU A 73 -18.24 2.51 -14.98
CA LEU A 73 -17.73 1.29 -15.59
C LEU A 73 -18.81 0.23 -15.84
N GLY A 74 -20.06 0.51 -15.48
CA GLY A 74 -21.16 -0.44 -15.63
C GLY A 74 -21.10 -1.61 -14.65
N LEU A 75 -20.38 -1.47 -13.53
CA LEU A 75 -20.17 -2.52 -12.55
C LEU A 75 -21.03 -2.39 -11.29
N LEU A 76 -21.73 -1.27 -11.11
CA LEU A 76 -22.48 -1.01 -9.88
C LEU A 76 -23.59 -2.05 -9.66
N ASP A 77 -24.42 -2.28 -10.66
CA ASP A 77 -25.50 -3.26 -10.58
C ASP A 77 -24.95 -4.69 -10.45
N ASP A 78 -23.85 -4.98 -11.12
CA ASP A 78 -23.18 -6.28 -11.02
C ASP A 78 -22.71 -6.56 -9.59
N LEU A 79 -22.12 -5.57 -8.91
CA LEU A 79 -21.70 -5.70 -7.53
C LEU A 79 -22.90 -5.91 -6.60
N GLU A 80 -23.94 -5.09 -6.72
CA GLU A 80 -25.15 -5.21 -5.88
C GLU A 80 -25.83 -6.56 -6.07
N THR A 81 -25.91 -7.04 -7.30
CA THR A 81 -26.45 -8.38 -7.61
C THR A 81 -25.58 -9.47 -7.02
N ALA A 82 -24.25 -9.38 -7.17
CA ALA A 82 -23.33 -10.36 -6.63
C ALA A 82 -23.38 -10.45 -5.11
N ILE A 83 -23.53 -9.30 -4.42
CA ILE A 83 -23.70 -9.27 -2.96
C ILE A 83 -25.00 -9.98 -2.56
N SER A 84 -26.10 -9.72 -3.26
CA SER A 84 -27.39 -10.34 -2.96
C SER A 84 -27.40 -11.86 -3.23
N ASN A 85 -26.49 -12.34 -4.06
CA ASN A 85 -26.35 -13.77 -4.39
C ASN A 85 -25.34 -14.53 -3.52
N ILE A 86 -24.74 -13.91 -2.52
CA ILE A 86 -23.85 -14.60 -1.58
C ILE A 86 -24.67 -15.65 -0.82
N GLU A 87 -24.21 -16.92 -0.85
CA GLU A 87 -24.94 -18.05 -0.26
C GLU A 87 -24.92 -18.05 1.26
N ASP A 88 -23.75 -17.75 1.86
CA ASP A 88 -23.62 -17.69 3.32
C ASP A 88 -24.33 -16.47 3.88
N ALA A 89 -25.34 -16.67 4.71
CA ALA A 89 -26.18 -15.58 5.23
C ALA A 89 -25.40 -14.59 6.11
N THR A 90 -24.44 -15.05 6.87
CA THR A 90 -23.60 -14.21 7.73
C THR A 90 -22.64 -13.37 6.90
N GLU A 91 -21.98 -13.99 5.92
CA GLU A 91 -21.07 -13.31 5.00
C GLU A 91 -21.81 -12.27 4.16
N LYS A 92 -22.97 -12.64 3.62
CA LYS A 92 -23.84 -11.73 2.87
C LYS A 92 -24.18 -10.50 3.69
N LYS A 93 -24.59 -10.69 4.95
CA LYS A 93 -24.96 -9.61 5.84
C LYS A 93 -23.77 -8.70 6.14
N ARG A 94 -22.59 -9.30 6.37
CA ARG A 94 -21.36 -8.55 6.62
C ARG A 94 -21.00 -7.66 5.43
N ILE A 95 -21.00 -8.22 4.23
CA ILE A 95 -20.67 -7.47 3.00
C ILE A 95 -21.71 -6.39 2.72
N GLU A 96 -23.00 -6.67 2.93
CA GLU A 96 -24.04 -5.66 2.80
C GLU A 96 -23.80 -4.47 3.74
N ILE A 97 -23.47 -4.73 5.00
CA ILE A 97 -23.17 -3.68 6.00
C ILE A 97 -21.94 -2.87 5.58
N GLU A 98 -20.85 -3.55 5.22
CA GLU A 98 -19.63 -2.88 4.75
C GLU A 98 -19.89 -2.02 3.51
N TYR A 99 -20.68 -2.50 2.57
CA TYR A 99 -21.03 -1.78 1.36
C TYR A 99 -21.90 -0.56 1.63
N THR A 100 -22.91 -0.66 2.51
CA THR A 100 -23.89 0.39 2.75
C THR A 100 -23.49 1.39 3.83
N GLU A 101 -22.76 0.95 4.84
CA GLU A 101 -22.46 1.75 6.04
C GLU A 101 -21.04 2.34 6.04
N SER A 102 -20.10 1.77 5.28
CA SER A 102 -18.73 2.29 5.24
C SER A 102 -18.70 3.70 4.64
N THR A 103 -18.00 4.61 5.30
CA THR A 103 -17.77 5.97 4.81
C THR A 103 -16.54 6.04 3.90
N GLU A 104 -15.61 5.10 4.07
CA GLU A 104 -14.38 4.99 3.30
C GLU A 104 -14.16 3.56 2.83
N PHE A 105 -13.58 3.43 1.64
CA PHE A 105 -13.20 2.14 1.04
C PHE A 105 -11.71 2.12 0.84
N VAL A 106 -11.02 1.25 1.60
CA VAL A 106 -9.56 1.15 1.61
C VAL A 106 -9.11 -0.03 0.73
N ARG A 107 -8.14 0.21 -0.16
CA ARG A 107 -7.63 -0.80 -1.11
C ARG A 107 -7.21 -2.11 -0.45
N THR A 108 -6.62 -2.04 0.74
CA THR A 108 -6.09 -3.20 1.46
C THR A 108 -7.11 -3.86 2.39
N SER A 109 -8.32 -3.33 2.51
CA SER A 109 -9.35 -3.90 3.37
C SER A 109 -9.89 -5.22 2.80
N GLU A 110 -10.17 -6.19 3.67
CA GLU A 110 -10.72 -7.48 3.27
C GLU A 110 -12.10 -7.33 2.60
N SER A 111 -12.93 -6.42 3.10
CA SER A 111 -14.25 -6.14 2.53
C SER A 111 -14.15 -5.65 1.09
N VAL A 112 -13.24 -4.73 0.81
CA VAL A 112 -13.02 -4.20 -0.53
C VAL A 112 -12.49 -5.27 -1.47
N LYS A 113 -11.54 -6.08 -1.01
CA LYS A 113 -11.03 -7.22 -1.78
C LYS A 113 -12.13 -8.21 -2.14
N THR A 114 -13.00 -8.52 -1.18
CA THR A 114 -14.13 -9.42 -1.38
C THR A 114 -15.11 -8.84 -2.41
N MET A 115 -15.46 -7.56 -2.31
CA MET A 115 -16.36 -6.90 -3.26
C MET A 115 -15.83 -6.98 -4.69
N PHE A 116 -14.54 -6.68 -4.90
CA PHE A 116 -13.94 -6.76 -6.23
C PHE A 116 -13.83 -8.18 -6.75
N ALA A 117 -13.58 -9.16 -5.87
CA ALA A 117 -13.57 -10.57 -6.24
C ALA A 117 -14.95 -11.04 -6.72
N LEU A 118 -16.02 -10.54 -6.11
CA LEU A 118 -17.40 -10.86 -6.52
C LEU A 118 -17.73 -10.45 -7.96
N ILE A 119 -17.09 -9.40 -8.45
CA ILE A 119 -17.26 -8.90 -9.83
C ILE A 119 -16.07 -9.23 -10.73
N ASN A 120 -15.25 -10.20 -10.32
CA ASN A 120 -14.14 -10.76 -11.09
C ASN A 120 -13.12 -9.72 -11.59
N GLN A 121 -12.81 -8.72 -10.78
CA GLN A 121 -11.79 -7.73 -11.12
C GLN A 121 -10.40 -8.25 -10.80
N THR A 122 -9.47 -8.08 -11.74
CA THR A 122 -8.05 -8.38 -11.52
C THR A 122 -7.38 -7.31 -10.66
N GLU A 123 -6.20 -7.61 -10.11
CA GLU A 123 -5.42 -6.65 -9.34
C GLU A 123 -5.16 -5.35 -10.13
N GLU A 124 -4.81 -5.47 -11.41
CA GLU A 124 -4.58 -4.30 -12.28
C GLU A 124 -5.86 -3.49 -12.49
N GLN A 125 -6.98 -4.16 -12.76
CA GLN A 125 -8.28 -3.51 -12.94
C GLN A 125 -8.71 -2.77 -11.68
N ILE A 126 -8.51 -3.36 -10.50
CA ILE A 126 -8.81 -2.72 -9.22
C ILE A 126 -7.98 -1.45 -9.04
N ASN A 127 -6.69 -1.50 -9.32
CA ASN A 127 -5.80 -0.36 -9.17
C ASN A 127 -6.16 0.79 -10.12
N GLU A 128 -6.45 0.48 -11.37
CA GLU A 128 -6.90 1.47 -12.36
C GLU A 128 -8.24 2.11 -11.97
N LEU A 129 -9.16 1.30 -11.47
CA LEU A 129 -10.46 1.75 -11.00
C LEU A 129 -10.31 2.70 -9.81
N LEU A 130 -9.46 2.38 -8.85
CA LEU A 130 -9.21 3.23 -7.68
C LEU A 130 -8.56 4.56 -8.07
N GLU A 131 -7.58 4.53 -8.97
CA GLU A 131 -6.94 5.75 -9.46
C GLU A 131 -7.95 6.65 -10.19
N LYS A 132 -8.81 6.07 -11.02
CA LYS A 132 -9.90 6.81 -11.68
C LYS A 132 -10.88 7.38 -10.67
N ALA A 133 -11.26 6.60 -9.66
CA ALA A 133 -12.22 7.04 -8.64
C ALA A 133 -11.71 8.24 -7.84
N LEU A 134 -10.42 8.32 -7.57
CA LEU A 134 -9.81 9.43 -6.83
C LEU A 134 -9.91 10.76 -7.59
N THR A 135 -10.21 10.74 -8.88
CA THR A 135 -10.42 11.94 -9.69
C THR A 135 -11.88 12.41 -9.75
N LEU A 136 -12.79 11.64 -9.16
CA LEU A 136 -14.23 11.93 -9.19
C LEU A 136 -14.73 12.80 -8.04
#